data_32b3f0bcb10798f3c3f330ee58a3413d
#
_entry.id   32b3f0bcb10798f3c3f330ee58a3413d
#
_cell.length_a   1.000
_cell.length_b   1.000
_cell.length_c   1.000
_cell.angle_alpha   90.00
_cell.angle_beta   90.00
_cell.angle_gamma   90.00
#
_symmetry.space_group_name_H-M   'P 1'
#
loop_
_entity.id
_entity.type
_entity.pdbx_description
1 polymer ?
#
loop_
_entity_poly.entity_id
_entity_poly.type
_entity_poly.pdbx_seq_one_letter_code
_entity_poly.pdbx_strand_id
1 'polypeptide(L)'
;MDVMKRVPVREQDPKVRATNFEEVCLGYNEKEAMEEASRCLNCKNAMCMKGCPVSINIPAFIHEVKEGNFAEAYKIISQSSALPAVCGRVCPQESQCEGKCIRGIKGEPVSIGKLESCLLYTSDAA
;
A
#
# COMPACT_ATOMS: atom_id res chain seq x y z
N MET A 1 -1.56 -18.24 3.24
CA MET A 1 -1.55 -17.04 2.36
C MET A 1 -1.09 -17.42 0.95
N ASP A 2 -1.79 -16.97 -0.07
CA ASP A 2 -1.37 -17.16 -1.45
C ASP A 2 -0.54 -15.96 -1.90
N VAL A 3 0.77 -16.15 -2.06
CA VAL A 3 1.70 -15.06 -2.41
C VAL A 3 1.46 -14.48 -3.81
N MET A 4 0.70 -15.18 -4.65
CA MET A 4 0.38 -14.74 -6.00
C MET A 4 -0.86 -13.84 -6.06
N LYS A 5 -1.60 -13.74 -4.98
CA LYS A 5 -2.82 -12.94 -4.90
C LYS A 5 -2.73 -11.90 -3.78
N ARG A 6 -3.31 -10.74 -4.03
CA ARG A 6 -3.42 -9.69 -3.02
C ARG A 6 -4.32 -10.12 -1.87
N VAL A 7 -4.02 -9.61 -0.68
CA VAL A 7 -4.98 -9.67 0.42
C VAL A 7 -6.18 -8.79 0.02
N PRO A 8 -7.42 -9.32 0.06
CA PRO A 8 -8.58 -8.53 -0.35
C PRO A 8 -8.75 -7.26 0.50
N VAL A 9 -9.06 -6.15 -0.17
CA VAL A 9 -9.36 -4.88 0.50
C VAL A 9 -10.83 -4.91 0.92
N ARG A 10 -11.10 -4.51 2.16
CA ARG A 10 -12.48 -4.42 2.65
C ARG A 10 -13.17 -3.23 2.01
N GLU A 11 -14.41 -3.46 1.56
CA GLU A 11 -15.25 -2.44 0.94
C GLU A 11 -16.66 -2.53 1.50
N GLN A 12 -17.38 -1.42 1.46
CA GLN A 12 -18.80 -1.43 1.82
C GLN A 12 -19.59 -2.26 0.80
N ASP A 13 -20.57 -3.03 1.30
CA ASP A 13 -21.52 -3.74 0.44
C ASP A 13 -22.22 -2.76 -0.51
N PRO A 14 -22.39 -3.11 -1.80
CA PRO A 14 -22.99 -2.19 -2.78
C PRO A 14 -24.36 -1.63 -2.37
N LYS A 15 -25.18 -2.43 -1.69
CA LYS A 15 -26.50 -1.97 -1.24
C LYS A 15 -26.39 -1.00 -0.07
N VAL A 16 -25.41 -1.20 0.81
CA VAL A 16 -25.17 -0.31 1.95
C VAL A 16 -24.57 1.01 1.48
N ARG A 17 -23.56 0.97 0.62
CA ARG A 17 -22.90 2.20 0.14
C ARG A 17 -23.80 3.10 -0.68
N ALA A 18 -24.88 2.56 -1.25
CA ALA A 18 -25.87 3.35 -1.98
C ALA A 18 -26.71 4.25 -1.06
N THR A 19 -26.68 4.02 0.26
CA THR A 19 -27.48 4.76 1.25
C THR A 19 -26.70 5.79 2.05
N ASN A 20 -25.38 5.92 1.84
CA ASN A 20 -24.56 6.87 2.58
C ASN A 20 -23.47 7.46 1.69
N PHE A 21 -22.71 8.42 2.22
CA PHE A 21 -21.58 9.06 1.55
C PHE A 21 -20.27 8.77 2.26
N GLU A 22 -20.21 7.69 3.04
CA GLU A 22 -19.00 7.28 3.73
C GLU A 22 -18.02 6.60 2.77
N GLU A 23 -16.78 6.47 3.18
CA GLU A 23 -15.71 5.88 2.36
C GLU A 23 -16.07 4.45 1.98
N VAL A 24 -16.06 4.14 0.69
CA VAL A 24 -16.41 2.81 0.16
C VAL A 24 -15.28 1.82 0.41
N CYS A 25 -14.04 2.19 0.06
CA CYS A 25 -12.86 1.35 0.26
C CYS A 25 -12.34 1.54 1.68
N LEU A 26 -12.48 0.52 2.52
CA LEU A 26 -12.11 0.61 3.94
C LEU A 26 -10.61 0.38 4.19
N GLY A 27 -9.88 -0.05 3.17
CA GLY A 27 -8.44 -0.27 3.28
C GLY A 27 -8.08 -1.52 4.08
N TYR A 28 -6.84 -1.58 4.53
CA TYR A 28 -6.35 -2.68 5.36
C TYR A 28 -6.30 -2.30 6.84
N ASN A 29 -6.56 -3.29 7.71
CA ASN A 29 -6.20 -3.16 9.12
C ASN A 29 -4.73 -3.57 9.28
N GLU A 30 -4.19 -3.50 10.51
CA GLU A 30 -2.78 -3.81 10.77
C GLU A 30 -2.39 -5.22 10.33
N LYS A 31 -3.22 -6.21 10.65
CA LYS A 31 -2.96 -7.61 10.31
C LYS A 31 -2.96 -7.82 8.79
N GLU A 32 -3.94 -7.26 8.10
CA GLU A 32 -4.04 -7.35 6.65
C GLU A 32 -2.87 -6.65 5.97
N ALA A 33 -2.46 -5.50 6.49
CA ALA A 33 -1.32 -4.76 5.96
C ALA A 33 -0.02 -5.55 6.11
N MET A 34 0.21 -6.17 7.26
CA MET A 34 1.38 -7.01 7.50
C MET A 34 1.39 -8.22 6.58
N GLU A 35 0.24 -8.85 6.36
CA GLU A 35 0.12 -9.99 5.45
C GLU A 35 0.42 -9.58 4.02
N GLU A 36 -0.15 -8.48 3.55
CA GLU A 36 0.13 -8.00 2.19
C GLU A 36 1.59 -7.58 2.03
N ALA A 37 2.16 -6.93 3.03
CA ALA A 37 3.58 -6.53 3.02
C ALA A 37 4.51 -7.74 2.93
N SER A 38 4.11 -8.88 3.46
CA SER A 38 4.89 -10.12 3.39
C SER A 38 5.06 -10.65 1.97
N ARG A 39 4.20 -10.22 1.05
CA ARG A 39 4.30 -10.60 -0.37
C ARG A 39 5.43 -9.87 -1.09
N CYS A 40 5.90 -8.77 -0.56
CA CYS A 40 6.98 -7.99 -1.16
C CYS A 40 8.29 -8.76 -1.16
N LEU A 41 8.96 -8.78 -2.31
CA LEU A 41 10.25 -9.47 -2.47
C LEU A 41 11.44 -8.67 -1.94
N ASN A 42 11.22 -7.44 -1.53
CA ASN A 42 12.27 -6.52 -1.07
C ASN A 42 13.42 -6.43 -2.07
N CYS A 43 13.09 -6.14 -3.31
CA CYS A 43 14.04 -6.14 -4.42
C CYS A 43 15.17 -5.13 -4.22
N LYS A 44 16.40 -5.53 -4.54
CA LYS A 44 17.56 -4.62 -4.46
C LYS A 44 17.47 -3.51 -5.51
N ASN A 45 17.02 -3.86 -6.72
CA ASN A 45 16.80 -2.90 -7.79
C ASN A 45 15.29 -2.82 -8.02
N ALA A 46 14.61 -2.14 -7.09
CA ALA A 46 13.16 -2.11 -7.05
C ALA A 46 12.58 -1.28 -8.20
N MET A 47 11.95 -1.95 -9.17
CA MET A 47 11.32 -1.28 -10.30
C MET A 47 10.14 -0.42 -9.88
N CYS A 48 9.46 -0.78 -8.79
CA CYS A 48 8.36 0.02 -8.25
C CYS A 48 8.80 1.43 -7.88
N MET A 49 10.01 1.61 -7.35
CA MET A 49 10.55 2.94 -7.04
C MET A 49 10.69 3.79 -8.29
N LYS A 50 11.06 3.17 -9.41
CA LYS A 50 11.20 3.89 -10.69
C LYS A 50 9.84 4.31 -11.25
N GLY A 51 8.78 3.61 -10.88
CA GLY A 51 7.43 3.96 -11.28
C GLY A 51 6.80 5.06 -10.41
N CYS A 52 7.40 5.40 -9.28
CA CYS A 52 6.89 6.43 -8.38
C CYS A 52 7.46 7.80 -8.76
N PRO A 53 6.60 8.80 -9.08
CA PRO A 53 7.10 10.12 -9.49
C PRO A 53 7.94 10.84 -8.43
N VAL A 54 7.73 10.56 -7.16
CA VAL A 54 8.49 11.16 -6.05
C VAL A 54 9.52 10.21 -5.45
N SER A 55 9.71 9.07 -6.07
CA SER A 55 10.74 8.08 -5.70
C SER A 55 10.73 7.67 -4.24
N ILE A 56 9.54 7.33 -3.72
CA ILE A 56 9.40 6.78 -2.36
C ILE A 56 10.23 5.50 -2.26
N ASN A 57 10.94 5.31 -1.15
CA ASN A 57 11.66 4.07 -0.89
C ASN A 57 10.67 2.96 -0.51
N ILE A 58 10.03 2.40 -1.53
CA ILE A 58 8.94 1.44 -1.38
C ILE A 58 9.37 0.15 -0.66
N PRO A 59 10.48 -0.50 -1.04
CA PRO A 59 10.90 -1.70 -0.32
C PRO A 59 11.14 -1.45 1.17
N ALA A 60 11.70 -0.29 1.51
CA ALA A 60 12.02 0.04 2.90
C ALA A 60 10.74 0.22 3.74
N PHE A 61 9.75 0.98 3.25
CA PHE A 61 8.55 1.18 4.06
C PHE A 61 7.72 -0.11 4.16
N ILE A 62 7.67 -0.91 3.10
CA ILE A 62 6.93 -2.18 3.13
C ILE A 62 7.59 -3.16 4.10
N HIS A 63 8.91 -3.18 4.16
CA HIS A 63 9.64 -3.99 5.14
C HIS A 63 9.24 -3.61 6.58
N GLU A 64 9.17 -2.32 6.87
CA GLU A 64 8.75 -1.85 8.19
C GLU A 64 7.28 -2.19 8.50
N VAL A 65 6.40 -2.14 7.51
CA VAL A 65 5.01 -2.57 7.66
C VAL A 65 4.97 -4.07 7.99
N LYS A 66 5.76 -4.87 7.29
CA LYS A 66 5.85 -6.32 7.53
C LYS A 66 6.27 -6.63 8.97
N GLU A 67 7.19 -5.83 9.51
CA GLU A 67 7.67 -6.00 10.89
C GLU A 67 6.73 -5.37 11.94
N GLY A 68 5.69 -4.69 11.51
CA GLY A 68 4.74 -4.03 12.40
C GLY A 68 5.16 -2.65 12.87
N ASN A 69 6.22 -2.08 12.30
CA ASN A 69 6.75 -0.76 12.67
C ASN A 69 6.10 0.33 11.81
N PHE A 70 4.81 0.58 12.00
CA PHE A 70 4.05 1.50 11.16
C PHE A 70 4.54 2.94 11.26
N ALA A 71 4.97 3.39 12.43
CA ALA A 71 5.50 4.74 12.59
C ALA A 71 6.80 4.94 11.79
N GLU A 72 7.68 3.94 11.78
CA GLU A 72 8.91 3.99 10.98
C GLU A 72 8.60 3.96 9.48
N ALA A 73 7.64 3.13 9.07
CA ALA A 73 7.20 3.10 7.68
C ALA A 73 6.69 4.46 7.23
N TYR A 74 5.89 5.12 8.06
CA TYR A 74 5.40 6.47 7.78
C TYR A 74 6.54 7.48 7.64
N LYS A 75 7.55 7.40 8.50
CA LYS A 75 8.72 8.28 8.42
C LYS A 75 9.46 8.13 7.09
N ILE A 76 9.61 6.89 6.62
CA ILE A 76 10.27 6.60 5.35
C ILE A 76 9.50 7.23 4.19
N ILE A 77 8.18 7.09 4.17
CA ILE A 77 7.35 7.69 3.13
C ILE A 77 7.41 9.21 3.19
N SER A 78 7.36 9.79 4.39
CA SER A 78 7.30 11.25 4.55
C SER A 78 8.59 11.96 4.15
N GLN A 79 9.68 11.25 3.96
CA GLN A 79 10.90 11.82 3.39
C GLN A 79 10.71 12.23 1.91
N SER A 80 9.78 11.60 1.21
CA SER A 80 9.55 11.83 -0.21
C SER A 80 8.14 12.32 -0.54
N SER A 81 7.17 12.05 0.32
CA SER A 81 5.77 12.44 0.10
C SER A 81 5.18 13.05 1.35
N ALA A 82 4.56 14.21 1.21
CA ALA A 82 3.88 14.89 2.32
C ALA A 82 2.45 14.39 2.52
N LEU A 83 1.87 13.68 1.55
CA LEU A 83 0.45 13.31 1.55
C LEU A 83 0.23 11.83 1.21
N PRO A 84 0.78 10.89 2.01
CA PRO A 84 0.69 9.47 1.66
C PRO A 84 -0.74 8.94 1.61
N ALA A 85 -1.63 9.42 2.48
CA ALA A 85 -3.04 8.98 2.47
C ALA A 85 -3.76 9.41 1.19
N VAL A 86 -3.47 10.60 0.68
CA VAL A 86 -4.01 11.11 -0.58
C VAL A 86 -3.41 10.33 -1.75
N CYS A 87 -2.10 10.17 -1.78
CA CYS A 87 -1.42 9.42 -2.83
C CYS A 87 -1.92 7.99 -2.92
N GLY A 88 -2.14 7.34 -1.77
CA GLY A 88 -2.64 5.99 -1.73
C GLY A 88 -4.06 5.84 -2.32
N ARG A 89 -4.81 6.93 -2.41
CA ARG A 89 -6.16 6.92 -2.95
C ARG A 89 -6.27 7.40 -4.39
N VAL A 90 -5.43 8.38 -4.79
CA VAL A 90 -5.60 9.07 -6.08
C VAL A 90 -4.54 8.74 -7.12
N CYS A 91 -3.40 8.20 -6.73
CA CYS A 91 -2.38 7.82 -7.70
C CYS A 91 -2.88 6.66 -8.57
N PRO A 92 -2.62 6.67 -9.88
CA PRO A 92 -2.91 5.51 -10.73
C PRO A 92 -1.82 4.44 -10.55
N GLN A 93 -1.84 3.75 -9.40
CA GLN A 93 -0.78 2.81 -9.01
C GLN A 93 -0.57 1.72 -10.05
N GLU A 94 -1.60 1.27 -10.73
CA GLU A 94 -1.55 0.21 -11.73
C GLU A 94 -0.68 0.59 -12.94
N SER A 95 -0.44 1.88 -13.17
CA SER A 95 0.46 2.36 -14.22
C SER A 95 1.73 3.00 -13.67
N GLN A 96 1.86 3.10 -12.36
CA GLN A 96 3.02 3.65 -11.66
C GLN A 96 3.75 2.56 -10.88
N CYS A 97 3.74 2.63 -9.54
CA CYS A 97 4.50 1.71 -8.70
C CYS A 97 4.04 0.25 -8.84
N GLU A 98 2.74 0.02 -8.72
CA GLU A 98 2.20 -1.36 -8.81
C GLU A 98 2.38 -1.95 -10.19
N GLY A 99 2.29 -1.13 -11.23
CA GLY A 99 2.52 -1.56 -12.60
C GLY A 99 3.95 -2.03 -12.87
N LYS A 100 4.91 -1.66 -12.01
CA LYS A 100 6.31 -2.07 -12.12
C LYS A 100 6.69 -3.16 -11.12
N CYS A 101 5.77 -3.61 -10.30
CA CYS A 101 6.05 -4.64 -9.29
C CYS A 101 6.34 -5.99 -9.95
N ILE A 102 7.42 -6.65 -9.53
CA ILE A 102 7.83 -7.95 -10.07
C ILE A 102 6.77 -9.02 -9.82
N ARG A 103 6.06 -8.95 -8.69
CA ARG A 103 4.96 -9.88 -8.41
C ARG A 103 3.86 -9.83 -9.46
N GLY A 104 3.70 -8.70 -10.13
CA GLY A 104 2.70 -8.53 -11.18
C GLY A 104 3.00 -9.28 -12.48
N ILE A 105 4.19 -9.85 -12.64
CA ILE A 105 4.55 -10.60 -13.84
C ILE A 105 3.79 -11.92 -13.93
N LYS A 106 3.67 -12.64 -12.80
CA LYS A 106 3.02 -13.95 -12.75
C LYS A 106 1.78 -14.00 -11.87
N GLY A 107 1.47 -12.93 -11.18
CA GLY A 107 0.33 -12.85 -10.28
C GLY A 107 -0.11 -11.42 -10.13
N GLU A 108 -0.68 -11.09 -8.97
CA GLU A 108 -1.08 -9.72 -8.68
C GLU A 108 0.08 -8.97 -8.02
N PRO A 109 0.36 -7.72 -8.43
CA PRO A 109 1.40 -6.92 -7.78
C PRO A 109 1.03 -6.64 -6.30
N VAL A 110 2.03 -6.28 -5.50
CA VAL A 110 1.78 -5.88 -4.12
C VAL A 110 0.90 -4.62 -4.11
N SER A 111 -0.07 -4.55 -3.21
CA SER A 111 -0.98 -3.40 -3.08
C SER A 111 -0.29 -2.21 -2.40
N ILE A 112 0.66 -1.61 -3.09
CA ILE A 112 1.53 -0.56 -2.56
C ILE A 112 0.71 0.65 -2.11
N GLY A 113 -0.24 1.10 -2.93
CA GLY A 113 -1.08 2.24 -2.60
C GLY A 113 -1.95 2.01 -1.37
N LYS A 114 -2.49 0.80 -1.20
CA LYS A 114 -3.30 0.47 -0.03
C LYS A 114 -2.46 0.40 1.24
N LEU A 115 -1.23 -0.10 1.14
CA LEU A 115 -0.29 -0.10 2.26
C LEU A 115 0.09 1.33 2.65
N GLU A 116 0.35 2.18 1.67
CA GLU A 116 0.68 3.58 1.90
C GLU A 116 -0.46 4.33 2.61
N SER A 117 -1.70 4.15 2.14
CA SER A 117 -2.84 4.85 2.74
C SER A 117 -3.17 4.37 4.16
N CYS A 118 -2.94 3.10 4.47
CA CYS A 118 -3.26 2.57 5.80
C CYS A 118 -2.34 3.12 6.91
N LEU A 119 -1.15 3.60 6.57
CA LEU A 119 -0.19 4.11 7.56
C LEU A 119 -0.71 5.33 8.29
N LEU A 120 -1.55 6.13 7.66
CA LEU A 120 -2.13 7.31 8.30
C LEU A 120 -3.06 6.92 9.45
N TYR A 121 -3.74 5.78 9.35
CA TYR A 121 -4.68 5.33 10.37
C TYR A 121 -4.02 4.52 11.48
N THR A 122 -2.85 3.96 11.24
CA THR A 122 -2.17 3.06 12.18
C THR A 122 -1.02 3.72 12.91
N SER A 123 -0.56 4.88 12.45
CA SER A 123 0.50 5.66 13.11
C SER A 123 -0.07 6.96 13.66
N ASP A 124 0.53 7.48 14.72
CA ASP A 124 0.15 8.77 15.32
C ASP A 124 0.81 9.96 14.62
N ALA A 125 1.34 9.76 13.44
CA ALA A 125 2.07 10.76 12.69
C ALA A 125 1.16 11.62 11.79
N ALA A 126 -0.07 11.75 12.16
CA ALA A 126 -1.04 12.58 11.43
C ALA A 126 -0.74 14.07 11.61
#